data_694d3ffac37883f6c512028aa5d075d3
#
_entry.id   694d3ffac37883f6c512028aa5d075d3
#
_cell.length_a   1.000
_cell.length_b   1.000
_cell.length_c   1.000
_cell.angle_alpha   90.00
_cell.angle_beta   90.00
_cell.angle_gamma   90.00
#
_symmetry.space_group_name_H-M   'P 1'
#
loop_
_entity.id
_entity.type
_entity.pdbx_description
1 polymer ?
#
loop_
_entity_poly.entity_id
_entity_poly.type
_entity_poly.pdbx_seq_one_letter_code
_entity_poly.pdbx_strand_id
1 'polypeptide(L)'
;TLAWSSAASDVYKRQVINLPKFYIDFKDKDSRNATTDVKKEIQRLKAEGMDGLVLDLRNNGGGSLKTVVDIGGLFIKEGPIVQVRSTGEDREVLSDRDKSVDWDGPLVILVNEFSASASEILAAAMQDYKRAIIIGSKQTYGKGTVQNVIDLNRMVKNNKSGDMGAFKFTTQKYYRINGGSTQLEGVKSDVVVPNRYTYVDMGERDQDNPLPWDEIQPANYTLWESSIDYQTMIDRSRARMDSSPEMKLIDDNAQWIKKVQSKDLYSLKYDVYDTGLKLNEKESKRFETLKDYQSGLSFESLPYELPLMENDSVFKKNRERWHETLQKDIYMEEALNVLTDLTLNPKGDALTILKE
;
A
#
# COMPACT_ATOMS: atom_id res chain seq x y z
N THR A 1 -14.72 -2.64 -3.06
CA THR A 1 -14.83 -4.06 -2.77
C THR A 1 -13.46 -4.54 -2.37
N LEU A 2 -13.31 -5.06 -1.15
CA LEU A 2 -12.09 -5.75 -0.73
C LEU A 2 -11.95 -7.00 -1.60
N ALA A 3 -10.76 -7.27 -2.10
CA ALA A 3 -10.47 -8.45 -2.90
C ALA A 3 -9.52 -9.36 -2.11
N TRP A 4 -9.76 -10.65 -2.13
CA TRP A 4 -9.05 -11.68 -1.39
C TRP A 4 -8.49 -12.74 -2.32
N SER A 5 -7.38 -13.34 -1.96
CA SER A 5 -6.88 -14.53 -2.60
C SER A 5 -6.00 -15.33 -1.65
N SER A 6 -5.98 -16.64 -1.83
CA SER A 6 -5.04 -17.55 -1.21
C SER A 6 -3.96 -17.89 -2.24
N ALA A 7 -2.69 -17.68 -1.89
CA ALA A 7 -1.59 -18.26 -2.64
C ALA A 7 -1.32 -19.63 -2.03
N ALA A 8 -1.74 -20.69 -2.72
CA ALA A 8 -1.52 -22.06 -2.29
C ALA A 8 -0.17 -22.57 -2.80
N SER A 9 0.75 -22.87 -1.88
CA SER A 9 1.60 -24.03 -2.02
C SER A 9 1.07 -25.08 -1.04
N ASP A 10 1.17 -26.35 -1.33
CA ASP A 10 0.58 -27.47 -0.56
C ASP A 10 0.91 -27.50 0.95
N VAL A 11 1.77 -26.62 1.43
CA VAL A 11 2.27 -26.57 2.80
C VAL A 11 1.97 -25.24 3.51
N TYR A 12 1.85 -24.09 2.82
CA TYR A 12 1.67 -22.77 3.45
C TYR A 12 0.54 -21.98 2.84
N LYS A 13 -0.40 -21.52 3.69
CA LYS A 13 -1.56 -20.70 3.29
C LYS A 13 -1.28 -19.23 3.52
N ARG A 14 -0.67 -18.58 2.52
CA ARG A 14 -0.44 -17.14 2.51
C ARG A 14 -1.62 -16.44 1.89
N GLN A 15 -2.06 -15.38 2.52
CA GLN A 15 -3.31 -14.71 2.16
C GLN A 15 -3.05 -13.27 1.75
N VAL A 16 -3.87 -12.77 0.84
CA VAL A 16 -3.79 -11.40 0.32
C VAL A 16 -5.09 -10.65 0.61
N ILE A 17 -4.98 -9.50 1.25
CA ILE A 17 -6.06 -8.53 1.38
C ILE A 17 -5.71 -7.30 0.55
N ASN A 18 -6.47 -7.01 -0.51
CA ASN A 18 -6.38 -5.75 -1.22
C ASN A 18 -7.36 -4.74 -0.61
N LEU A 19 -6.85 -3.69 -0.01
CA LEU A 19 -7.62 -2.59 0.59
C LEU A 19 -7.56 -1.35 -0.29
N PRO A 20 -8.56 -1.10 -1.16
CA PRO A 20 -8.51 -0.02 -2.13
C PRO A 20 -8.78 1.37 -1.53
N LYS A 21 -9.38 1.45 -0.34
CA LYS A 21 -9.73 2.70 0.35
C LYS A 21 -10.09 2.45 1.81
N PHE A 22 -9.82 3.43 2.68
CA PHE A 22 -10.30 3.45 4.07
C PHE A 22 -11.71 4.06 4.14
N TYR A 23 -12.72 3.29 3.72
CA TYR A 23 -14.11 3.74 3.56
C TYR A 23 -14.92 3.61 4.86
N ILE A 24 -15.82 4.55 5.03
CA ILE A 24 -16.84 4.58 6.08
C ILE A 24 -17.98 5.49 5.60
N ASP A 25 -19.21 5.16 5.96
CA ASP A 25 -20.34 6.09 5.84
C ASP A 25 -20.54 6.82 7.17
N PHE A 26 -20.33 8.11 7.18
CA PHE A 26 -20.52 8.94 8.38
C PHE A 26 -21.99 9.23 8.70
N LYS A 27 -22.90 8.95 7.77
CA LYS A 27 -24.34 9.19 7.94
C LYS A 27 -25.06 7.95 8.48
N ASP A 28 -24.58 6.79 8.12
CA ASP A 28 -25.14 5.50 8.54
C ASP A 28 -24.08 4.69 9.29
N LYS A 29 -24.25 4.57 10.61
CA LYS A 29 -23.32 3.85 11.50
C LYS A 29 -23.38 2.33 11.31
N ASP A 30 -24.47 1.82 10.78
CA ASP A 30 -24.72 0.39 10.56
C ASP A 30 -24.24 -0.04 9.16
N SER A 31 -23.83 0.92 8.32
CA SER A 31 -23.30 0.62 7.00
C SER A 31 -21.92 -0.03 7.07
N ARG A 32 -21.58 -0.73 6.00
CA ARG A 32 -20.27 -1.37 5.85
C ARG A 32 -19.14 -0.32 5.91
N ASN A 33 -18.07 -0.67 6.62
CA ASN A 33 -16.85 0.13 6.67
C ASN A 33 -15.61 -0.76 6.54
N ALA A 34 -14.47 -0.17 6.20
CA ALA A 34 -13.26 -0.92 5.94
C ALA A 34 -12.76 -1.68 7.18
N THR A 35 -12.93 -1.16 8.39
CA THR A 35 -12.49 -1.85 9.62
C THR A 35 -13.24 -3.14 9.83
N THR A 36 -14.58 -3.09 9.79
CA THR A 36 -15.41 -4.28 9.98
C THR A 36 -15.18 -5.32 8.90
N ASP A 37 -14.96 -4.87 7.67
CA ASP A 37 -14.72 -5.78 6.55
C ASP A 37 -13.32 -6.43 6.67
N VAL A 38 -12.26 -5.67 6.94
CA VAL A 38 -10.90 -6.22 7.13
C VAL A 38 -10.87 -7.18 8.32
N LYS A 39 -11.47 -6.80 9.45
CA LYS A 39 -11.56 -7.68 10.63
C LYS A 39 -12.25 -9.00 10.30
N LYS A 40 -13.40 -8.93 9.64
CA LYS A 40 -14.18 -10.12 9.24
C LYS A 40 -13.35 -11.04 8.32
N GLU A 41 -12.59 -10.47 7.41
CA GLU A 41 -11.77 -11.28 6.51
C GLU A 41 -10.57 -11.87 7.22
N ILE A 42 -9.89 -11.15 8.08
CA ILE A 42 -8.82 -11.72 8.90
C ILE A 42 -9.35 -12.95 9.68
N GLN A 43 -10.55 -12.85 10.27
CA GLN A 43 -11.17 -13.97 10.98
C GLN A 43 -11.45 -15.16 10.08
N ARG A 44 -11.95 -14.93 8.86
CA ARG A 44 -12.19 -15.99 7.87
C ARG A 44 -10.88 -16.64 7.43
N LEU A 45 -9.86 -15.83 7.12
CA LEU A 45 -8.56 -16.32 6.70
C LEU A 45 -7.87 -17.14 7.79
N LYS A 46 -8.00 -16.72 9.05
CA LYS A 46 -7.52 -17.51 10.21
C LYS A 46 -8.24 -18.86 10.32
N ALA A 47 -9.54 -18.91 10.07
CA ALA A 47 -10.31 -20.15 10.07
C ALA A 47 -9.87 -21.13 8.97
N GLU A 48 -9.37 -20.60 7.85
CA GLU A 48 -8.77 -21.38 6.75
C GLU A 48 -7.30 -21.75 7.01
N GLY A 49 -6.73 -21.39 8.16
CA GLY A 49 -5.36 -21.71 8.54
C GLY A 49 -4.31 -20.79 7.92
N MET A 50 -4.55 -19.46 7.94
CA MET A 50 -3.61 -18.45 7.43
C MET A 50 -2.27 -18.49 8.19
N ASP A 51 -1.16 -18.56 7.45
CA ASP A 51 0.22 -18.55 7.97
C ASP A 51 0.92 -17.20 7.78
N GLY A 52 0.43 -16.37 6.89
CA GLY A 52 0.97 -15.04 6.60
C GLY A 52 0.00 -14.18 5.81
N LEU A 53 0.11 -12.86 5.98
CA LEU A 53 -0.78 -11.88 5.37
C LEU A 53 -0.02 -10.84 4.57
N VAL A 54 -0.41 -10.65 3.30
CA VAL A 54 -0.09 -9.46 2.51
C VAL A 54 -1.27 -8.50 2.58
N LEU A 55 -1.04 -7.28 3.04
CA LEU A 55 -1.99 -6.18 2.94
C LEU A 55 -1.57 -5.26 1.81
N ASP A 56 -2.32 -5.27 0.71
CA ASP A 56 -2.03 -4.46 -0.46
C ASP A 56 -2.72 -3.10 -0.38
N LEU A 57 -1.93 -2.05 -0.18
CA LEU A 57 -2.34 -0.65 -0.13
C LEU A 57 -1.92 0.12 -1.40
N ARG A 58 -1.41 -0.54 -2.42
CA ARG A 58 -1.05 0.12 -3.67
C ARG A 58 -2.27 0.78 -4.29
N ASN A 59 -2.09 1.99 -4.82
CA ASN A 59 -3.15 2.83 -5.39
C ASN A 59 -4.26 3.25 -4.39
N ASN A 60 -4.05 3.05 -3.09
CA ASN A 60 -4.99 3.48 -2.05
C ASN A 60 -4.68 4.92 -1.62
N GLY A 61 -5.45 5.88 -2.12
CA GLY A 61 -5.32 7.32 -1.79
C GLY A 61 -5.74 7.70 -0.36
N GLY A 62 -6.02 6.74 0.51
CA GLY A 62 -6.40 6.97 1.91
C GLY A 62 -7.89 6.89 2.19
N GLY A 63 -8.39 7.70 3.10
CA GLY A 63 -9.78 7.74 3.54
C GLY A 63 -9.93 8.22 4.98
N SER A 64 -10.79 7.56 5.75
CA SER A 64 -11.12 7.97 7.11
C SER A 64 -9.98 7.78 8.10
N LEU A 65 -9.66 8.84 8.85
CA LEU A 65 -8.68 8.81 9.92
C LEU A 65 -9.10 7.85 11.04
N LYS A 66 -10.39 7.84 11.41
CA LYS A 66 -10.91 6.87 12.38
C LYS A 66 -10.69 5.44 11.91
N THR A 67 -11.02 5.15 10.66
CA THR A 67 -10.93 3.79 10.10
C THR A 67 -9.49 3.28 10.08
N VAL A 68 -8.49 4.14 9.79
CA VAL A 68 -7.09 3.70 9.78
C VAL A 68 -6.58 3.41 11.20
N VAL A 69 -7.02 4.18 12.21
CA VAL A 69 -6.67 3.89 13.62
C VAL A 69 -7.26 2.54 14.03
N ASP A 70 -8.55 2.32 13.75
CA ASP A 70 -9.24 1.08 14.06
C ASP A 70 -8.61 -0.14 13.33
N ILE A 71 -8.18 0.02 12.06
CA ILE A 71 -7.48 -1.06 11.31
C ILE A 71 -6.08 -1.31 11.86
N GLY A 72 -5.35 -0.26 12.26
CA GLY A 72 -4.06 -0.42 12.91
C GLY A 72 -4.13 -1.29 14.15
N GLY A 73 -5.19 -1.13 14.97
CA GLY A 73 -5.45 -1.93 16.16
C GLY A 73 -5.68 -3.42 15.89
N LEU A 74 -6.03 -3.82 14.66
CA LEU A 74 -6.16 -5.25 14.32
C LEU A 74 -4.82 -5.99 14.34
N PHE A 75 -3.69 -5.26 14.31
CA PHE A 75 -2.34 -5.81 14.17
C PHE A 75 -1.43 -5.56 15.38
N ILE A 76 -1.83 -4.76 16.36
CA ILE A 76 -1.09 -4.48 17.60
C ILE A 76 -1.98 -4.72 18.80
N LYS A 77 -1.41 -4.84 20.00
CA LYS A 77 -2.20 -5.03 21.25
C LYS A 77 -2.94 -3.75 21.64
N GLU A 78 -2.22 -2.68 21.78
CA GLU A 78 -2.71 -1.33 22.11
C GLU A 78 -1.60 -0.32 21.83
N GLY A 79 -1.95 0.92 21.58
CA GLY A 79 -0.97 1.98 21.43
C GLY A 79 -1.31 3.01 20.36
N PRO A 80 -0.43 4.02 20.20
CA PRO A 80 -0.62 5.10 19.24
C PRO A 80 -0.52 4.59 17.80
N ILE A 81 -1.38 5.10 16.93
CA ILE A 81 -1.33 4.82 15.49
C ILE A 81 -0.85 6.07 14.73
N VAL A 82 -1.26 7.25 15.18
CA VAL A 82 -0.93 8.51 14.54
C VAL A 82 -1.04 9.66 15.55
N GLN A 83 -0.26 10.71 15.34
CA GLN A 83 -0.38 11.95 16.06
C GLN A 83 -0.94 13.03 15.13
N VAL A 84 -1.83 13.89 15.65
CA VAL A 84 -2.46 14.97 14.89
C VAL A 84 -2.24 16.29 15.60
N ARG A 85 -2.03 17.37 14.85
CA ARG A 85 -1.82 18.71 15.40
C ARG A 85 -2.54 19.76 14.55
N SER A 86 -3.38 20.57 15.20
CA SER A 86 -3.94 21.81 14.65
C SER A 86 -3.04 22.99 15.01
N THR A 87 -3.14 24.07 14.25
CA THR A 87 -2.41 25.32 14.57
C THR A 87 -2.89 25.89 15.91
N GLY A 88 -1.96 26.10 16.83
CA GLY A 88 -2.23 26.71 18.15
C GLY A 88 -2.84 25.74 19.17
N GLU A 89 -2.96 24.46 18.84
CA GLU A 89 -3.47 23.43 19.76
C GLU A 89 -2.37 22.44 20.15
N ASP A 90 -2.58 21.77 21.27
CA ASP A 90 -1.73 20.65 21.68
C ASP A 90 -1.90 19.48 20.71
N ARG A 91 -0.89 18.62 20.64
CA ARG A 91 -0.97 17.41 19.83
C ARG A 91 -2.00 16.44 20.42
N GLU A 92 -2.75 15.81 19.55
CA GLU A 92 -3.62 14.69 19.87
C GLU A 92 -2.97 13.37 19.42
N VAL A 93 -2.97 12.35 20.27
CA VAL A 93 -2.46 11.01 19.95
C VAL A 93 -3.65 10.07 19.77
N LEU A 94 -3.87 9.66 18.55
CA LEU A 94 -4.93 8.70 18.23
C LEU A 94 -4.38 7.29 18.36
N SER A 95 -4.98 6.52 19.25
CA SER A 95 -4.47 5.22 19.69
C SER A 95 -5.56 4.16 19.60
N ASP A 96 -5.15 2.95 19.32
CA ASP A 96 -5.92 1.79 19.67
C ASP A 96 -5.91 1.57 21.20
N ARG A 97 -7.04 1.21 21.77
CA ARG A 97 -7.24 0.94 23.20
C ARG A 97 -7.70 -0.48 23.46
N ASP A 98 -7.91 -1.26 22.42
CA ASP A 98 -8.29 -2.67 22.52
C ASP A 98 -7.01 -3.52 22.62
N LYS A 99 -6.93 -4.35 23.66
CA LYS A 99 -5.80 -5.25 23.88
C LYS A 99 -5.84 -6.51 23.03
N SER A 100 -6.93 -6.74 22.30
CA SER A 100 -7.04 -7.87 21.40
C SER A 100 -6.20 -7.63 20.13
N VAL A 101 -5.68 -8.70 19.55
CA VAL A 101 -5.00 -8.67 18.26
C VAL A 101 -5.70 -9.65 17.33
N ASP A 102 -6.22 -9.14 16.23
CA ASP A 102 -6.91 -10.00 15.27
C ASP A 102 -5.91 -10.82 14.43
N TRP A 103 -4.74 -10.24 14.10
CA TRP A 103 -3.65 -10.93 13.44
C TRP A 103 -2.29 -10.59 14.05
N ASP A 104 -1.61 -11.58 14.63
CA ASP A 104 -0.29 -11.48 15.26
C ASP A 104 0.83 -12.19 14.48
N GLY A 105 0.49 -12.92 13.39
CA GLY A 105 1.43 -13.60 12.52
C GLY A 105 2.19 -12.69 11.55
N PRO A 106 3.01 -13.25 10.64
CA PRO A 106 3.78 -12.51 9.65
C PRO A 106 2.91 -11.56 8.81
N LEU A 107 3.39 -10.33 8.61
CA LEU A 107 2.68 -9.27 7.88
C LEU A 107 3.63 -8.54 6.92
N VAL A 108 3.22 -8.44 5.68
CA VAL A 108 3.85 -7.61 4.65
C VAL A 108 2.83 -6.58 4.16
N ILE A 109 3.25 -5.35 3.97
CA ILE A 109 2.41 -4.29 3.40
C ILE A 109 3.01 -3.82 2.08
N LEU A 110 2.23 -3.92 1.00
CA LEU A 110 2.59 -3.38 -0.30
C LEU A 110 2.10 -1.94 -0.44
N VAL A 111 2.99 -1.06 -0.88
CA VAL A 111 2.71 0.36 -1.13
C VAL A 111 3.25 0.81 -2.49
N ASN A 112 2.76 1.95 -3.00
CA ASN A 112 3.35 2.61 -4.15
C ASN A 112 3.22 4.15 -4.02
N GLU A 113 3.61 4.89 -5.06
CA GLU A 113 3.57 6.36 -5.11
C GLU A 113 2.15 6.93 -4.94
N PHE A 114 1.11 6.11 -5.18
CA PHE A 114 -0.30 6.50 -5.04
C PHE A 114 -0.89 6.12 -3.67
N SER A 115 -0.13 5.41 -2.84
CA SER A 115 -0.50 5.17 -1.44
C SER A 115 -0.37 6.47 -0.67
N ALA A 116 -1.49 7.04 -0.22
CA ALA A 116 -1.51 8.37 0.37
C ALA A 116 -2.33 8.43 1.67
N SER A 117 -2.02 9.42 2.54
CA SER A 117 -2.85 9.75 3.70
C SER A 117 -3.03 8.57 4.67
N ALA A 118 -4.25 8.02 4.84
CA ALA A 118 -4.52 6.90 5.73
C ALA A 118 -3.66 5.65 5.40
N SER A 119 -3.33 5.41 4.12
CA SER A 119 -2.42 4.33 3.74
C SER A 119 -1.02 4.57 4.29
N GLU A 120 -0.56 5.83 4.26
CA GLU A 120 0.74 6.22 4.83
C GLU A 120 0.75 6.12 6.36
N ILE A 121 -0.37 6.48 7.00
CA ILE A 121 -0.53 6.34 8.46
C ILE A 121 -0.39 4.87 8.88
N LEU A 122 -1.10 3.96 8.20
CA LEU A 122 -1.05 2.54 8.53
C LEU A 122 0.34 1.95 8.27
N ALA A 123 0.90 2.17 7.08
CA ALA A 123 2.23 1.67 6.73
C ALA A 123 3.31 2.21 7.68
N ALA A 124 3.28 3.52 8.00
CA ALA A 124 4.20 4.15 8.93
C ALA A 124 4.08 3.57 10.35
N ALA A 125 2.86 3.41 10.87
CA ALA A 125 2.65 2.84 12.20
C ALA A 125 3.20 1.40 12.28
N MET A 126 2.87 0.55 11.31
CA MET A 126 3.36 -0.84 11.27
C MET A 126 4.89 -0.92 11.12
N GLN A 127 5.50 0.00 10.37
CA GLN A 127 6.95 0.12 10.25
C GLN A 127 7.60 0.59 11.55
N ASP A 128 7.07 1.62 12.20
CA ASP A 128 7.58 2.17 13.45
C ASP A 128 7.49 1.16 14.60
N TYR A 129 6.43 0.37 14.65
CA TYR A 129 6.29 -0.76 15.57
C TYR A 129 7.20 -1.94 15.26
N LYS A 130 7.84 -1.99 14.09
CA LYS A 130 8.49 -3.19 13.54
C LYS A 130 7.52 -4.37 13.45
N ARG A 131 6.26 -4.09 13.08
CA ARG A 131 5.19 -5.08 12.99
C ARG A 131 5.07 -5.70 11.61
N ALA A 132 5.46 -4.98 10.56
CA ALA A 132 5.40 -5.40 9.18
C ALA A 132 6.65 -4.99 8.41
N ILE A 133 6.94 -5.69 7.31
CA ILE A 133 7.88 -5.26 6.27
C ILE A 133 7.09 -4.50 5.21
N ILE A 134 7.56 -3.29 4.88
CA ILE A 134 6.97 -2.44 3.85
C ILE A 134 7.74 -2.64 2.55
N ILE A 135 7.04 -3.09 1.50
CA ILE A 135 7.62 -3.33 0.17
C ILE A 135 6.93 -2.43 -0.83
N GLY A 136 7.70 -1.78 -1.69
CA GLY A 136 7.09 -0.94 -2.74
C GLY A 136 8.01 0.09 -3.32
N SER A 137 7.43 1.19 -3.81
CA SER A 137 8.18 2.33 -4.34
C SER A 137 9.14 2.91 -3.32
N LYS A 138 10.11 3.70 -3.80
CA LYS A 138 11.09 4.37 -2.93
C LYS A 138 10.45 5.10 -1.76
N GLN A 139 9.28 5.68 -1.99
CA GLN A 139 8.43 6.33 -1.00
C GLN A 139 6.98 6.40 -1.49
N THR A 140 6.05 6.54 -0.57
CA THR A 140 4.63 6.79 -0.85
C THR A 140 4.40 8.24 -1.29
N TYR A 141 3.14 8.65 -1.44
CA TYR A 141 2.75 9.96 -1.98
C TYR A 141 3.34 11.15 -1.22
N GLY A 142 3.45 11.07 0.11
CA GLY A 142 4.00 12.13 0.95
C GLY A 142 2.97 13.13 1.47
N LYS A 143 1.71 12.74 1.61
CA LYS A 143 0.69 13.59 2.20
C LYS A 143 0.74 13.50 3.72
N GLY A 144 0.98 14.62 4.39
CA GLY A 144 1.03 14.74 5.86
C GLY A 144 -0.08 15.63 6.44
N THR A 145 -1.18 15.84 5.69
CA THR A 145 -2.23 16.79 6.08
C THR A 145 -3.60 16.16 6.14
N VAL A 146 -4.42 16.64 7.08
CA VAL A 146 -5.85 16.32 7.19
C VAL A 146 -6.66 17.44 6.55
N GLN A 147 -7.57 17.06 5.67
CA GLN A 147 -8.46 17.98 4.98
C GLN A 147 -9.90 17.76 5.44
N ASN A 148 -10.57 18.85 5.76
CA ASN A 148 -11.99 18.88 6.06
C ASN A 148 -12.79 19.47 4.89
N VAL A 149 -14.01 18.96 4.73
CA VAL A 149 -14.98 19.47 3.75
C VAL A 149 -16.13 20.09 4.53
N ILE A 150 -16.33 21.38 4.34
CA ILE A 150 -17.44 22.11 4.94
C ILE A 150 -18.51 22.37 3.87
N ASP A 151 -19.70 21.87 4.10
CA ASP A 151 -20.88 22.17 3.31
C ASP A 151 -21.31 23.63 3.58
N LEU A 152 -21.16 24.50 2.57
CA LEU A 152 -21.46 25.91 2.69
C LEU A 152 -22.96 26.19 2.89
N ASN A 153 -23.83 25.27 2.46
CA ASN A 153 -25.27 25.39 2.69
C ASN A 153 -25.63 25.35 4.18
N ARG A 154 -24.78 24.70 5.02
CA ARG A 154 -24.99 24.67 6.48
C ARG A 154 -24.55 25.95 7.18
N MET A 155 -23.71 26.76 6.54
CA MET A 155 -23.17 27.99 7.12
C MET A 155 -24.11 29.21 6.90
N VAL A 156 -24.93 29.17 5.86
CA VAL A 156 -25.81 30.29 5.51
C VAL A 156 -27.26 29.94 5.82
N LYS A 157 -27.78 30.52 6.90
CA LYS A 157 -29.22 30.41 7.25
C LYS A 157 -30.06 31.09 6.18
N ASN A 158 -31.11 30.44 5.74
CA ASN A 158 -32.05 30.94 4.72
C ASN A 158 -31.42 31.25 3.34
N ASN A 159 -30.49 30.41 2.91
CA ASN A 159 -29.91 30.52 1.57
C ASN A 159 -31.01 30.49 0.48
N LYS A 160 -31.08 31.56 -0.32
CA LYS A 160 -32.00 31.68 -1.48
C LYS A 160 -31.29 31.56 -2.82
N SER A 161 -29.96 31.36 -2.81
CA SER A 161 -29.13 31.36 -4.00
C SER A 161 -28.93 29.96 -4.60
N GLY A 162 -29.63 28.94 -4.06
CA GLY A 162 -29.46 27.55 -4.49
C GLY A 162 -28.30 26.84 -3.78
N ASP A 163 -27.80 25.77 -4.36
CA ASP A 163 -26.68 25.01 -3.80
C ASP A 163 -25.37 25.82 -3.86
N MET A 164 -24.78 26.07 -2.70
CA MET A 164 -23.52 26.81 -2.54
C MET A 164 -22.28 25.87 -2.61
N GLY A 165 -22.48 24.57 -2.71
CA GLY A 165 -21.39 23.60 -2.74
C GLY A 165 -20.67 23.43 -1.40
N ALA A 166 -19.43 22.98 -1.49
CA ALA A 166 -18.61 22.70 -0.31
C ALA A 166 -17.19 23.27 -0.46
N PHE A 167 -16.59 23.66 0.67
CA PHE A 167 -15.22 24.16 0.75
C PHE A 167 -14.32 23.10 1.39
N LYS A 168 -13.26 22.71 0.67
CA LYS A 168 -12.26 21.76 1.14
C LYS A 168 -10.97 22.51 1.51
N PHE A 169 -10.49 22.32 2.73
CA PHE A 169 -9.28 22.99 3.21
C PHE A 169 -8.51 22.13 4.22
N THR A 170 -7.21 22.39 4.32
CA THR A 170 -6.33 21.74 5.29
C THR A 170 -6.52 22.38 6.66
N THR A 171 -6.78 21.55 7.67
CA THR A 171 -6.99 21.99 9.05
C THR A 171 -5.90 21.52 10.02
N GLN A 172 -5.28 20.37 9.72
CA GLN A 172 -4.35 19.73 10.64
C GLN A 172 -3.22 19.08 9.84
N LYS A 173 -2.08 18.90 10.51
CA LYS A 173 -1.02 17.99 10.12
C LYS A 173 -1.11 16.71 10.92
N TYR A 174 -0.70 15.60 10.33
CA TYR A 174 -0.51 14.36 11.07
C TYR A 174 0.97 13.92 11.02
N TYR A 175 1.35 13.16 12.01
CA TYR A 175 2.72 12.72 12.24
C TYR A 175 2.73 11.25 12.60
N ARG A 176 3.80 10.60 12.24
CA ARG A 176 4.11 9.24 12.66
C ARG A 176 4.21 9.16 14.19
N ILE A 177 4.12 7.98 14.74
CA ILE A 177 4.29 7.76 16.18
C ILE A 177 5.72 8.04 16.63
N ASN A 178 6.70 7.95 15.75
CA ASN A 178 8.09 8.34 16.00
C ASN A 178 8.33 9.86 15.98
N GLY A 179 7.33 10.67 15.65
CA GLY A 179 7.37 12.13 15.62
C GLY A 179 7.59 12.75 14.25
N GLY A 180 8.11 12.05 13.28
CA GLY A 180 8.34 12.55 11.92
C GLY A 180 7.05 12.71 11.14
N SER A 181 7.01 13.67 10.20
CA SER A 181 5.88 13.82 9.27
C SER A 181 6.05 12.92 8.05
N THR A 182 4.93 12.49 7.46
CA THR A 182 4.93 11.92 6.10
C THR A 182 4.88 13.01 5.02
N GLN A 183 4.67 14.29 5.41
CA GLN A 183 4.62 15.40 4.46
C GLN A 183 5.89 15.45 3.59
N LEU A 184 5.75 15.49 2.27
CA LEU A 184 6.79 15.45 1.25
C LEU A 184 7.58 14.13 1.18
N GLU A 185 7.87 13.48 2.30
CA GLU A 185 8.74 12.31 2.36
C GLU A 185 8.01 10.97 2.22
N GLY A 186 6.72 10.93 2.55
CA GLY A 186 5.97 9.69 2.56
C GLY A 186 6.51 8.65 3.56
N VAL A 187 6.17 7.41 3.32
CA VAL A 187 6.74 6.24 3.97
C VAL A 187 7.77 5.64 3.03
N LYS A 188 9.02 5.57 3.46
CA LYS A 188 10.11 4.91 2.73
C LYS A 188 10.00 3.41 2.90
N SER A 189 9.93 2.66 1.80
CA SER A 189 9.82 1.20 1.86
C SER A 189 11.08 0.56 2.44
N ASP A 190 10.91 -0.50 3.23
CA ASP A 190 12.02 -1.31 3.74
C ASP A 190 12.72 -2.06 2.60
N VAL A 191 11.91 -2.54 1.64
CA VAL A 191 12.37 -3.11 0.39
C VAL A 191 11.86 -2.26 -0.76
N VAL A 192 12.76 -1.53 -1.39
CA VAL A 192 12.45 -0.70 -2.55
C VAL A 192 12.45 -1.54 -3.81
N VAL A 193 11.36 -1.48 -4.57
CA VAL A 193 11.22 -2.14 -5.86
C VAL A 193 10.92 -1.11 -6.95
N PRO A 194 11.58 -1.21 -8.11
CA PRO A 194 11.35 -0.29 -9.20
C PRO A 194 9.97 -0.53 -9.83
N ASN A 195 9.37 0.54 -10.33
CA ASN A 195 8.18 0.47 -11.16
C ASN A 195 8.22 1.56 -12.25
N ARG A 196 7.24 1.59 -13.15
CA ARG A 196 7.21 2.54 -14.25
C ARG A 196 7.25 4.03 -13.84
N TYR A 197 6.96 4.35 -12.60
CA TYR A 197 6.93 5.72 -12.06
C TYR A 197 8.17 6.07 -11.23
N THR A 198 9.12 5.16 -11.07
CA THR A 198 10.31 5.34 -10.21
C THR A 198 11.05 6.66 -10.43
N TYR A 199 11.09 7.13 -11.67
CA TYR A 199 11.78 8.38 -12.06
C TYR A 199 10.82 9.49 -12.48
N VAL A 200 9.52 9.31 -12.31
CA VAL A 200 8.50 10.32 -12.58
C VAL A 200 8.25 11.10 -11.31
N ASP A 201 8.26 12.43 -11.41
CA ASP A 201 7.97 13.30 -10.28
C ASP A 201 6.47 13.18 -9.96
N MET A 202 6.18 12.58 -8.81
CA MET A 202 4.83 12.28 -8.33
C MET A 202 4.79 12.38 -6.82
N GLY A 203 3.79 13.07 -6.30
CA GLY A 203 3.57 13.19 -4.87
C GLY A 203 3.30 14.60 -4.40
N GLU A 204 3.17 14.74 -3.12
CA GLU A 204 2.92 16.04 -2.47
C GLU A 204 4.05 17.04 -2.70
N ARG A 205 5.30 16.55 -2.77
CA ARG A 205 6.51 17.37 -3.00
C ARG A 205 6.56 18.03 -4.38
N ASP A 206 5.81 17.48 -5.34
CA ASP A 206 5.82 17.93 -6.74
C ASP A 206 4.65 18.90 -7.03
N GLN A 207 3.85 19.23 -6.01
CA GLN A 207 2.77 20.20 -6.10
C GLN A 207 3.30 21.64 -5.98
N ASP A 208 2.53 22.59 -6.53
CA ASP A 208 2.81 24.01 -6.31
C ASP A 208 2.63 24.36 -4.84
N ASN A 209 3.66 24.93 -4.22
CA ASN A 209 3.65 25.44 -2.84
C ASN A 209 3.23 24.39 -1.78
N PRO A 210 3.85 23.22 -1.70
CA PRO A 210 3.51 22.23 -0.69
C PRO A 210 3.88 22.74 0.71
N LEU A 211 3.15 22.28 1.73
CA LEU A 211 3.54 22.57 3.11
C LEU A 211 4.89 21.90 3.43
N PRO A 212 5.78 22.57 4.18
CA PRO A 212 7.09 22.02 4.51
C PRO A 212 6.97 20.80 5.43
N TRP A 213 7.97 19.92 5.33
CA TRP A 213 8.17 18.84 6.28
C TRP A 213 8.55 19.42 7.66
N ASP A 214 8.08 18.79 8.72
CA ASP A 214 8.46 19.09 10.10
C ASP A 214 8.30 17.83 10.97
N GLU A 215 8.69 17.93 12.23
CA GLU A 215 8.59 16.88 13.22
C GLU A 215 8.05 17.38 14.56
N ILE A 216 7.53 16.48 15.36
CA ILE A 216 7.09 16.71 16.73
C ILE A 216 7.68 15.66 17.68
N GLN A 217 7.47 15.81 18.97
CA GLN A 217 7.89 14.81 19.95
C GLN A 217 7.27 13.43 19.63
N PRO A 218 8.06 12.35 19.68
CA PRO A 218 7.51 10.99 19.55
C PRO A 218 6.39 10.71 20.55
N ALA A 219 5.46 9.89 20.17
CA ALA A 219 4.50 9.30 21.10
C ALA A 219 5.21 8.24 21.98
N ASN A 220 4.61 7.91 23.10
CA ASN A 220 5.10 6.80 23.90
C ASN A 220 4.53 5.49 23.36
N TYR A 221 5.39 4.61 22.86
CA TYR A 221 4.99 3.30 22.35
C TYR A 221 6.07 2.25 22.60
N THR A 222 5.67 0.98 22.62
CA THR A 222 6.56 -0.17 22.77
C THR A 222 6.62 -0.92 21.45
N LEU A 223 7.81 -1.29 21.01
CA LEU A 223 8.01 -2.07 19.79
C LEU A 223 7.24 -3.41 19.88
N TRP A 224 6.81 -3.91 18.74
CA TRP A 224 6.22 -5.23 18.64
C TRP A 224 7.24 -6.29 19.05
N GLU A 225 6.88 -7.09 20.05
CA GLU A 225 7.71 -8.21 20.48
C GLU A 225 7.64 -9.33 19.45
N SER A 226 8.75 -9.60 18.80
CA SER A 226 8.87 -10.67 17.81
C SER A 226 10.22 -11.37 17.94
N SER A 227 10.25 -12.67 17.73
CA SER A 227 11.49 -13.44 17.56
C SER A 227 12.03 -13.39 16.13
N ILE A 228 11.39 -12.66 15.24
CA ILE A 228 11.73 -12.54 13.82
C ILE A 228 12.89 -11.57 13.64
N ASP A 229 13.91 -11.97 12.92
CA ASP A 229 14.98 -11.08 12.44
C ASP A 229 14.54 -10.38 11.14
N TYR A 230 13.78 -9.29 11.30
CA TYR A 230 13.27 -8.51 10.17
C TYR A 230 14.38 -7.98 9.27
N GLN A 231 15.55 -7.62 9.82
CA GLN A 231 16.63 -7.07 9.01
C GLN A 231 17.19 -8.11 8.04
N THR A 232 17.44 -9.33 8.52
CA THR A 232 17.87 -10.43 7.65
C THR A 232 16.84 -10.74 6.55
N MET A 233 15.53 -10.66 6.85
CA MET A 233 14.48 -10.88 5.84
C MET A 233 14.48 -9.77 4.78
N ILE A 234 14.63 -8.52 5.20
CA ILE A 234 14.75 -7.36 4.31
C ILE A 234 15.97 -7.51 3.40
N ASP A 235 17.12 -7.89 3.94
CA ASP A 235 18.36 -8.02 3.17
C ASP A 235 18.28 -9.18 2.16
N ARG A 236 17.63 -10.30 2.51
CA ARG A 236 17.34 -11.39 1.57
C ARG A 236 16.43 -10.92 0.42
N SER A 237 15.37 -10.20 0.74
CA SER A 237 14.47 -9.65 -0.26
C SER A 237 15.20 -8.70 -1.21
N ARG A 238 16.02 -7.77 -0.68
CA ARG A 238 16.84 -6.86 -1.48
C ARG A 238 17.75 -7.63 -2.42
N ALA A 239 18.44 -8.67 -1.91
CA ALA A 239 19.33 -9.50 -2.73
C ALA A 239 18.59 -10.21 -3.88
N ARG A 240 17.34 -10.70 -3.65
CA ARG A 240 16.50 -11.26 -4.71
C ARG A 240 16.15 -10.19 -5.76
N MET A 241 15.71 -9.01 -5.31
CA MET A 241 15.33 -7.91 -6.20
C MET A 241 16.52 -7.42 -7.05
N ASP A 242 17.69 -7.26 -6.44
CA ASP A 242 18.92 -6.82 -7.13
C ASP A 242 19.40 -7.85 -8.17
N SER A 243 19.14 -9.14 -7.95
CA SER A 243 19.52 -10.22 -8.86
C SER A 243 18.47 -10.53 -9.95
N SER A 244 17.24 -9.99 -9.83
CA SER A 244 16.15 -10.26 -10.78
C SER A 244 16.34 -9.54 -12.12
N PRO A 245 16.39 -10.30 -13.25
CA PRO A 245 16.40 -9.70 -14.58
C PRO A 245 15.15 -8.86 -14.88
N GLU A 246 14.01 -9.29 -14.37
CA GLU A 246 12.72 -8.62 -14.56
C GLU A 246 12.70 -7.27 -13.83
N MET A 247 13.20 -7.21 -12.59
CA MET A 247 13.31 -5.95 -11.84
C MET A 247 14.26 -4.98 -12.54
N LYS A 248 15.37 -5.47 -13.08
CA LYS A 248 16.27 -4.65 -13.89
C LYS A 248 15.59 -4.13 -15.15
N LEU A 249 14.82 -4.96 -15.84
CA LEU A 249 14.08 -4.56 -17.03
C LEU A 249 12.98 -3.53 -16.71
N ILE A 250 12.33 -3.65 -15.55
CA ILE A 250 11.36 -2.66 -15.06
C ILE A 250 12.06 -1.32 -14.79
N ASP A 251 13.23 -1.33 -14.16
CA ASP A 251 14.01 -0.11 -13.90
C ASP A 251 14.47 0.55 -15.20
N ASP A 252 15.01 -0.24 -16.15
CA ASP A 252 15.36 0.23 -17.49
C ASP A 252 14.16 0.88 -18.21
N ASN A 253 12.98 0.29 -18.08
CA ASN A 253 11.74 0.84 -18.63
C ASN A 253 11.38 2.18 -17.98
N ALA A 254 11.49 2.28 -16.66
CA ALA A 254 11.23 3.52 -15.94
C ALA A 254 12.20 4.64 -16.34
N GLN A 255 13.49 4.33 -16.51
CA GLN A 255 14.50 5.28 -17.01
C GLN A 255 14.18 5.73 -18.45
N TRP A 256 13.79 4.79 -19.30
CA TRP A 256 13.38 5.12 -20.67
C TRP A 256 12.13 6.03 -20.70
N ILE A 257 11.12 5.74 -19.87
CA ILE A 257 9.93 6.61 -19.73
C ILE A 257 10.36 8.03 -19.32
N LYS A 258 11.22 8.18 -18.30
CA LYS A 258 11.73 9.51 -17.88
C LYS A 258 12.42 10.23 -19.02
N LYS A 259 13.29 9.53 -19.76
CA LYS A 259 14.00 10.09 -20.93
C LYS A 259 13.04 10.57 -22.02
N VAL A 260 11.98 9.81 -22.30
CA VAL A 260 10.98 10.19 -23.32
C VAL A 260 10.12 11.37 -22.83
N GLN A 261 9.71 11.38 -21.57
CA GLN A 261 8.90 12.46 -20.98
C GLN A 261 9.67 13.78 -20.85
N SER A 262 10.98 13.72 -20.57
CA SER A 262 11.82 14.92 -20.41
C SER A 262 12.23 15.55 -21.75
N LYS A 263 11.74 15.04 -22.89
CA LYS A 263 12.03 15.58 -24.20
C LYS A 263 11.07 16.73 -24.53
N ASP A 264 11.54 17.96 -24.36
CA ASP A 264 10.73 19.17 -24.56
C ASP A 264 10.81 19.72 -26.00
N LEU A 265 11.81 19.27 -26.80
CA LEU A 265 12.06 19.78 -28.14
C LEU A 265 11.85 18.68 -29.19
N TYR A 266 11.05 18.99 -30.20
CA TYR A 266 10.79 18.14 -31.35
C TYR A 266 11.12 18.87 -32.64
N SER A 267 11.74 18.15 -33.58
CA SER A 267 12.03 18.70 -34.92
C SER A 267 10.74 18.88 -35.70
N LEU A 268 10.59 20.05 -36.37
CA LEU A 268 9.51 20.29 -37.33
C LEU A 268 9.77 19.65 -38.69
N LYS A 269 10.98 19.11 -38.93
CA LYS A 269 11.28 18.35 -40.15
C LYS A 269 10.70 16.94 -40.00
N TYR A 270 9.79 16.58 -40.90
CA TYR A 270 9.07 15.30 -40.88
C TYR A 270 9.99 14.10 -40.75
N ASP A 271 11.03 14.01 -41.60
CA ASP A 271 11.94 12.85 -41.61
C ASP A 271 12.68 12.65 -40.27
N VAL A 272 13.04 13.75 -39.60
CA VAL A 272 13.74 13.71 -38.31
C VAL A 272 12.75 13.29 -37.21
N TYR A 273 11.54 13.82 -37.25
CA TYR A 273 10.47 13.47 -36.29
C TYR A 273 10.06 12.02 -36.46
N ASP A 274 9.76 11.56 -37.66
CA ASP A 274 9.37 10.18 -37.97
C ASP A 274 10.44 9.17 -37.58
N THR A 275 11.72 9.48 -37.88
CA THR A 275 12.86 8.66 -37.45
C THR A 275 12.91 8.53 -35.92
N GLY A 276 12.68 9.63 -35.20
CA GLY A 276 12.60 9.64 -33.74
C GLY A 276 11.47 8.78 -33.19
N LEU A 277 10.27 8.83 -33.81
CA LEU A 277 9.13 7.99 -33.43
C LEU A 277 9.46 6.51 -33.66
N LYS A 278 9.98 6.12 -34.79
CA LYS A 278 10.36 4.74 -35.11
C LYS A 278 11.42 4.18 -34.15
N LEU A 279 12.40 5.03 -33.77
CA LEU A 279 13.38 4.65 -32.76
C LEU A 279 12.76 4.38 -31.42
N ASN A 280 11.90 5.29 -30.94
CA ASN A 280 11.17 5.10 -29.68
C ASN A 280 10.30 3.85 -29.70
N GLU A 281 9.59 3.58 -30.79
CA GLU A 281 8.79 2.37 -30.96
C GLU A 281 9.68 1.11 -30.90
N LYS A 282 10.82 1.12 -31.54
CA LYS A 282 11.79 0.00 -31.49
C LYS A 282 12.31 -0.21 -30.06
N GLU A 283 12.64 0.87 -29.37
CA GLU A 283 13.12 0.77 -27.97
C GLU A 283 12.02 0.27 -27.03
N SER A 284 10.76 0.69 -27.20
CA SER A 284 9.65 0.26 -26.35
C SER A 284 9.35 -1.23 -26.45
N LYS A 285 9.59 -1.84 -27.62
CA LYS A 285 9.33 -3.28 -27.86
C LYS A 285 10.11 -4.20 -26.92
N ARG A 286 11.31 -3.80 -26.47
CA ARG A 286 12.09 -4.61 -25.52
C ARG A 286 11.40 -4.78 -24.16
N PHE A 287 10.48 -3.88 -23.81
CA PHE A 287 9.74 -3.92 -22.54
C PHE A 287 8.41 -4.69 -22.64
N GLU A 288 8.03 -5.13 -23.86
CA GLU A 288 6.77 -5.88 -24.05
C GLU A 288 6.77 -7.21 -23.31
N THR A 289 7.94 -7.82 -23.15
CA THR A 289 8.12 -9.08 -22.41
C THR A 289 7.68 -8.98 -20.94
N LEU A 290 7.66 -7.79 -20.36
CA LEU A 290 7.13 -7.58 -19.00
C LEU A 290 5.63 -7.88 -18.89
N LYS A 291 4.89 -7.81 -20.01
CA LYS A 291 3.46 -8.16 -20.03
C LYS A 291 3.22 -9.67 -19.97
N ASP A 292 4.23 -10.44 -20.38
CA ASP A 292 4.18 -11.90 -20.44
C ASP A 292 4.70 -12.57 -19.17
N TYR A 293 5.07 -11.73 -18.16
CA TYR A 293 5.53 -12.23 -16.88
C TYR A 293 4.46 -13.13 -16.24
N GLN A 294 4.90 -14.28 -15.74
CA GLN A 294 4.09 -15.22 -14.98
C GLN A 294 4.90 -15.68 -13.77
N SER A 295 4.38 -15.46 -12.58
CA SER A 295 4.93 -16.07 -11.37
C SER A 295 4.65 -17.57 -11.36
N GLY A 296 5.42 -18.33 -10.60
CA GLY A 296 5.14 -19.74 -10.33
C GLY A 296 3.98 -19.98 -9.37
N LEU A 297 3.21 -18.93 -9.04
CA LEU A 297 2.17 -18.96 -8.01
C LEU A 297 0.79 -19.28 -8.60
N SER A 298 -0.02 -20.01 -7.84
CA SER A 298 -1.45 -20.17 -8.07
C SER A 298 -2.26 -19.43 -7.01
N PHE A 299 -3.40 -18.87 -7.43
CA PHE A 299 -4.32 -18.17 -6.53
C PHE A 299 -5.69 -18.81 -6.61
N GLU A 300 -6.31 -19.06 -5.47
CA GLU A 300 -7.61 -19.69 -5.35
C GLU A 300 -8.59 -18.81 -4.58
N SER A 301 -9.86 -18.93 -4.92
CA SER A 301 -10.93 -18.30 -4.15
C SER A 301 -11.20 -19.08 -2.87
N LEU A 302 -11.58 -18.34 -1.83
CA LEU A 302 -11.89 -18.94 -0.54
C LEU A 302 -13.18 -19.77 -0.59
N PRO A 303 -13.32 -20.81 0.23
CA PRO A 303 -14.48 -21.72 0.19
C PRO A 303 -15.82 -21.00 0.26
N TYR A 304 -15.93 -19.91 1.03
CA TYR A 304 -17.17 -19.16 1.14
C TYR A 304 -17.53 -18.35 -0.13
N GLU A 305 -16.57 -18.11 -1.03
CA GLU A 305 -16.79 -17.37 -2.28
C GLU A 305 -17.30 -18.29 -3.38
N LEU A 306 -17.00 -19.59 -3.32
CA LEU A 306 -17.40 -20.54 -4.36
C LEU A 306 -18.91 -20.53 -4.65
N PRO A 307 -19.80 -20.59 -3.64
CA PRO A 307 -21.24 -20.48 -3.87
C PRO A 307 -21.67 -19.12 -4.44
N LEU A 308 -20.95 -18.03 -4.09
CA LEU A 308 -21.23 -16.70 -4.65
C LEU A 308 -20.85 -16.65 -6.15
N MET A 309 -19.73 -17.27 -6.51
CA MET A 309 -19.27 -17.35 -7.90
C MET A 309 -20.21 -18.23 -8.76
N GLU A 310 -20.82 -19.26 -8.20
CA GLU A 310 -21.81 -20.08 -8.90
C GLU A 310 -23.10 -19.30 -9.20
N ASN A 311 -23.50 -18.42 -8.29
CA ASN A 311 -24.74 -17.66 -8.41
C ASN A 311 -24.58 -16.29 -9.11
N ASP A 312 -23.36 -15.78 -9.25
CA ASP A 312 -23.06 -14.48 -9.87
C ASP A 312 -21.87 -14.60 -10.87
N SER A 313 -22.20 -14.68 -12.14
CA SER A 313 -21.21 -14.79 -13.22
C SER A 313 -20.30 -13.56 -13.37
N VAL A 314 -20.78 -12.37 -12.99
CA VAL A 314 -19.98 -11.13 -13.01
C VAL A 314 -18.98 -11.17 -11.86
N PHE A 315 -19.41 -11.57 -10.68
CA PHE A 315 -18.52 -11.77 -9.53
C PHE A 315 -17.43 -12.80 -9.85
N LYS A 316 -17.81 -13.97 -10.41
CA LYS A 316 -16.89 -15.02 -10.86
C LYS A 316 -15.82 -14.47 -11.81
N LYS A 317 -16.24 -13.82 -12.88
CA LYS A 317 -15.34 -13.27 -13.91
C LYS A 317 -14.37 -12.22 -13.33
N ASN A 318 -14.85 -11.38 -12.41
CA ASN A 318 -14.01 -10.38 -11.75
C ASN A 318 -12.97 -11.03 -10.84
N ARG A 319 -13.34 -12.13 -10.15
CA ARG A 319 -12.45 -12.87 -9.29
C ARG A 319 -11.35 -13.59 -10.09
N GLU A 320 -11.72 -14.28 -11.15
CA GLU A 320 -10.80 -14.96 -12.06
C GLU A 320 -9.80 -13.97 -12.67
N ARG A 321 -10.28 -12.83 -13.17
CA ARG A 321 -9.40 -11.75 -13.68
C ARG A 321 -8.43 -11.23 -12.62
N TRP A 322 -8.87 -11.12 -11.39
CA TRP A 322 -8.01 -10.66 -10.30
C TRP A 322 -6.92 -11.70 -9.99
N HIS A 323 -7.25 -12.99 -9.96
CA HIS A 323 -6.25 -14.07 -9.81
C HIS A 323 -5.21 -14.04 -10.94
N GLU A 324 -5.66 -13.90 -12.21
CA GLU A 324 -4.75 -13.74 -13.35
C GLU A 324 -3.83 -12.51 -13.19
N THR A 325 -4.35 -11.41 -12.65
CA THR A 325 -3.55 -10.21 -12.37
C THR A 325 -2.51 -10.47 -11.31
N LEU A 326 -2.85 -11.18 -10.23
CA LEU A 326 -1.91 -11.54 -9.16
C LEU A 326 -0.81 -12.50 -9.65
N GLN A 327 -1.14 -13.45 -10.55
CA GLN A 327 -0.16 -14.35 -11.16
C GLN A 327 0.88 -13.61 -12.03
N LYS A 328 0.53 -12.44 -12.54
CA LYS A 328 1.41 -11.57 -13.34
C LYS A 328 2.09 -10.47 -12.53
N ASP A 329 1.92 -10.49 -11.21
CA ASP A 329 2.39 -9.44 -10.31
C ASP A 329 3.69 -9.85 -9.61
N ILE A 330 4.82 -9.42 -10.16
CA ILE A 330 6.15 -9.70 -9.61
C ILE A 330 6.34 -9.12 -8.18
N TYR A 331 5.64 -8.04 -7.85
CA TYR A 331 5.70 -7.44 -6.51
C TYR A 331 4.94 -8.29 -5.50
N MET A 332 3.82 -8.88 -5.93
CA MET A 332 3.06 -9.82 -5.11
C MET A 332 3.87 -11.10 -4.88
N GLU A 333 4.54 -11.60 -5.90
CA GLU A 333 5.44 -12.75 -5.76
C GLU A 333 6.53 -12.48 -4.69
N GLU A 334 7.19 -11.31 -4.75
CA GLU A 334 8.18 -10.97 -3.74
C GLU A 334 7.58 -10.81 -2.33
N ALA A 335 6.41 -10.21 -2.21
CA ALA A 335 5.72 -10.12 -0.92
C ALA A 335 5.44 -11.50 -0.31
N LEU A 336 5.06 -12.47 -1.14
CA LEU A 336 4.83 -13.85 -0.72
C LEU A 336 6.15 -14.60 -0.42
N ASN A 337 7.24 -14.30 -1.13
CA ASN A 337 8.58 -14.79 -0.81
C ASN A 337 9.05 -14.29 0.57
N VAL A 338 8.84 -13.01 0.87
CA VAL A 338 9.14 -12.44 2.17
C VAL A 338 8.30 -13.09 3.27
N LEU A 339 7.00 -13.31 3.04
CA LEU A 339 6.17 -14.07 4.00
C LEU A 339 6.69 -15.49 4.20
N THR A 340 7.23 -16.11 3.15
CA THR A 340 7.90 -17.44 3.27
C THR A 340 9.11 -17.36 4.18
N ASP A 341 9.97 -16.39 3.97
CA ASP A 341 11.15 -16.17 4.81
C ASP A 341 10.76 -15.96 6.28
N LEU A 342 9.74 -15.11 6.52
CA LEU A 342 9.25 -14.81 7.87
C LEU A 342 8.65 -16.03 8.58
N THR A 343 8.05 -16.95 7.84
CA THR A 343 7.38 -18.15 8.39
C THR A 343 8.37 -19.29 8.60
N LEU A 344 9.26 -19.55 7.64
CA LEU A 344 10.16 -20.71 7.64
C LEU A 344 11.43 -20.49 8.42
N ASN A 345 11.94 -19.29 8.48
CA ASN A 345 13.23 -18.99 9.07
C ASN A 345 13.22 -17.67 9.87
N PRO A 346 12.38 -17.57 10.90
CA PRO A 346 12.20 -16.32 11.64
C PRO A 346 13.49 -15.83 12.33
N LYS A 347 14.47 -16.72 12.59
CA LYS A 347 15.75 -16.38 13.26
C LYS A 347 16.89 -16.06 12.30
N GLY A 348 16.65 -16.11 10.98
CA GLY A 348 17.69 -15.77 10.00
C GLY A 348 18.81 -16.82 9.84
N ASP A 349 18.66 -18.00 10.42
CA ASP A 349 19.64 -19.08 10.27
C ASP A 349 19.84 -19.46 8.79
N ALA A 350 21.06 -19.82 8.40
CA ALA A 350 21.36 -20.20 7.02
C ALA A 350 20.46 -21.37 6.60
N LEU A 351 19.61 -21.17 5.59
CA LEU A 351 18.83 -22.24 4.99
C LEU A 351 19.80 -23.29 4.45
N THR A 352 19.87 -24.45 5.10
CA THR A 352 20.41 -25.64 4.46
C THR A 352 19.46 -25.96 3.31
N ILE A 353 19.85 -25.60 2.09
CA ILE A 353 19.10 -25.93 0.88
C ILE A 353 19.10 -27.44 0.79
N LEU A 354 18.04 -28.09 1.26
CA LEU A 354 17.74 -29.46 0.90
C LEU A 354 17.40 -29.45 -0.58
N LYS A 355 18.39 -29.75 -1.41
CA LYS A 355 18.17 -30.17 -2.78
C LYS A 355 17.55 -31.56 -2.71
N GLU A 356 16.27 -31.68 -2.98
CA GLU A 356 15.64 -32.89 -3.47
C GLU A 356 15.14 -32.68 -4.90
#